data_b8c9a9f0322c2943e8dcc7c80c47097f
#
_entry.id   b8c9a9f0322c2943e8dcc7c80c47097f
#
_cell.length_a   1.000
_cell.length_b   1.000
_cell.length_c   1.000
_cell.angle_alpha   90.00
_cell.angle_beta   90.00
_cell.angle_gamma   90.00
#
_symmetry.space_group_name_H-M   'P 1'
#
loop_
_entity.id
_entity.type
_entity.pdbx_description
1 polymer ?
#
loop_
_entity_poly.entity_id
_entity_poly.type
_entity_poly.pdbx_seq_one_letter_code
_entity_poly.pdbx_strand_id
1 'polypeptide(L)'
;MIPIKNYIELGAKILQHGIKENSRVGPTLALHNQMLSFDLTAGFPLMTTKHVGPKSIITETLWYLKGTTSIEYLEENKVFVWSKFADKNKDIGKTYSYQFRNFYGVDQVKDTIYRLTKDDDKQYTDRRAIINLYNVGELNEMSIPPCIGLLQFNVYWDQDGQKYLDATIYQRSADFCLGVPYDIAEMALLTSIIAGYTDAIPKNLTFFYSNIHIYECHIETLKEQLKNKPLELPKLEIDIPRLKSLEPEDLTPDLFTIIGVQKDRKKYYFELL
;
A
#
# COMPACT_ATOMS: atom_id res chain seq x y z
N MET A 1 -5.21 -19.50 -6.66
CA MET A 1 -5.85 -18.38 -7.39
C MET A 1 -4.74 -17.45 -7.84
N ILE A 2 -4.70 -16.96 -9.09
CA ILE A 2 -3.66 -16.01 -9.52
C ILE A 2 -4.04 -14.65 -8.92
N PRO A 3 -3.31 -14.11 -7.94
CA PRO A 3 -3.77 -12.95 -7.16
C PRO A 3 -4.04 -11.69 -8.00
N ILE A 4 -3.31 -11.50 -9.12
CA ILE A 4 -3.49 -10.35 -10.03
C ILE A 4 -4.73 -10.50 -10.94
N LYS A 5 -5.31 -11.69 -11.04
CA LYS A 5 -6.52 -11.91 -11.84
C LYS A 5 -7.68 -11.01 -11.36
N ASN A 6 -7.83 -10.87 -10.06
CA ASN A 6 -8.86 -10.02 -9.45
C ASN A 6 -8.71 -8.54 -9.84
N TYR A 7 -7.47 -8.04 -9.94
CA TYR A 7 -7.19 -6.68 -10.41
C TYR A 7 -7.60 -6.51 -11.88
N ILE A 8 -7.26 -7.47 -12.75
CA ILE A 8 -7.62 -7.43 -14.18
C ILE A 8 -9.13 -7.45 -14.35
N GLU A 9 -9.83 -8.34 -13.63
CA GLU A 9 -11.28 -8.46 -13.66
C GLU A 9 -11.97 -7.17 -13.18
N LEU A 10 -11.43 -6.53 -12.13
CA LEU A 10 -11.94 -5.25 -11.65
C LEU A 10 -11.72 -4.14 -12.68
N GLY A 11 -10.55 -4.07 -13.34
CA GLY A 11 -10.30 -3.10 -14.40
C GLY A 11 -11.26 -3.24 -15.58
N ALA A 12 -11.50 -4.48 -16.03
CA ALA A 12 -12.49 -4.78 -17.06
C ALA A 12 -13.92 -4.39 -16.62
N LYS A 13 -14.28 -4.66 -15.35
CA LYS A 13 -15.57 -4.29 -14.76
C LYS A 13 -15.77 -2.78 -14.73
N ILE A 14 -14.74 -1.99 -14.36
CA ILE A 14 -14.83 -0.52 -14.36
C ILE A 14 -15.03 -0.01 -15.80
N LEU A 15 -14.27 -0.55 -16.77
CA LEU A 15 -14.41 -0.14 -18.17
C LEU A 15 -15.81 -0.44 -18.74
N GLN A 16 -16.44 -1.53 -18.30
CA GLN A 16 -17.73 -2.00 -18.82
C GLN A 16 -18.93 -1.37 -18.09
N HIS A 17 -18.82 -1.17 -16.78
CA HIS A 17 -19.94 -0.81 -15.90
C HIS A 17 -19.71 0.45 -15.07
N GLY A 18 -18.56 1.11 -15.23
CA GLY A 18 -18.23 2.33 -14.50
C GLY A 18 -19.20 3.46 -14.82
N ILE A 19 -19.58 4.18 -13.77
CA ILE A 19 -20.41 5.38 -13.84
C ILE A 19 -19.51 6.56 -14.21
N LYS A 20 -19.95 7.40 -15.14
CA LYS A 20 -19.24 8.64 -15.46
C LYS A 20 -19.39 9.63 -14.31
N GLU A 21 -18.27 10.12 -13.83
CA GLU A 21 -18.19 11.12 -12.77
C GLU A 21 -17.20 12.22 -13.17
N ASN A 22 -17.41 13.42 -12.67
CA ASN A 22 -16.46 14.51 -12.79
C ASN A 22 -15.69 14.65 -11.46
N SER A 23 -14.38 14.44 -11.52
CA SER A 23 -13.51 14.72 -10.39
C SER A 23 -12.93 16.13 -10.47
N ARG A 24 -12.24 16.56 -9.41
CA ARG A 24 -11.53 17.85 -9.37
C ARG A 24 -10.51 18.01 -10.53
N VAL A 25 -9.94 16.91 -10.97
CA VAL A 25 -8.82 16.89 -11.95
C VAL A 25 -9.21 16.34 -13.32
N GLY A 26 -10.45 15.88 -13.49
CA GLY A 26 -10.96 15.43 -14.79
C GLY A 26 -12.06 14.38 -14.71
N PRO A 27 -12.64 14.00 -15.85
CA PRO A 27 -13.69 13.00 -15.92
C PRO A 27 -13.13 11.59 -15.66
N THR A 28 -13.95 10.76 -15.03
CA THR A 28 -13.62 9.37 -14.66
C THR A 28 -14.75 8.41 -14.98
N LEU A 29 -14.39 7.13 -15.10
CA LEU A 29 -15.32 6.00 -14.92
C LEU A 29 -15.08 5.41 -13.54
N ALA A 30 -16.08 5.35 -12.68
CA ALA A 30 -15.97 4.92 -11.31
C ALA A 30 -16.89 3.75 -10.96
N LEU A 31 -16.44 2.90 -10.05
CA LEU A 31 -17.28 1.96 -9.31
C LEU A 31 -17.13 2.22 -7.81
N HIS A 32 -18.24 2.12 -7.08
CA HIS A 32 -18.24 2.28 -5.64
C HIS A 32 -18.23 0.93 -4.94
N ASN A 33 -17.73 0.92 -3.68
CA ASN A 33 -17.81 -0.23 -2.78
C ASN A 33 -17.25 -1.53 -3.40
N GLN A 34 -16.05 -1.45 -3.96
CA GLN A 34 -15.34 -2.61 -4.50
C GLN A 34 -14.33 -3.14 -3.50
N MET A 35 -13.98 -4.42 -3.67
CA MET A 35 -13.01 -5.10 -2.81
C MET A 35 -12.01 -5.88 -3.66
N LEU A 36 -10.74 -5.84 -3.26
CA LEU A 36 -9.69 -6.75 -3.75
C LEU A 36 -9.02 -7.43 -2.56
N SER A 37 -8.73 -8.71 -2.68
CA SER A 37 -8.02 -9.47 -1.66
C SER A 37 -6.87 -10.26 -2.29
N PHE A 38 -5.73 -10.32 -1.57
CA PHE A 38 -4.50 -10.97 -1.99
C PHE A 38 -4.02 -11.91 -0.89
N ASP A 39 -3.69 -13.15 -1.27
CA ASP A 39 -2.99 -14.09 -0.41
C ASP A 39 -1.48 -13.85 -0.54
N LEU A 40 -0.87 -13.28 0.50
CA LEU A 40 0.56 -12.94 0.53
C LEU A 40 1.44 -14.19 0.63
N THR A 41 0.90 -15.34 1.03
CA THR A 41 1.64 -16.61 1.03
C THR A 41 1.84 -17.16 -0.40
N ALA A 42 1.01 -16.72 -1.35
CA ALA A 42 1.14 -17.09 -2.76
C ALA A 42 2.22 -16.29 -3.51
N GLY A 43 2.77 -15.24 -2.89
CA GLY A 43 3.81 -14.36 -3.44
C GLY A 43 3.51 -12.89 -3.17
N PHE A 44 4.50 -12.05 -3.49
CA PHE A 44 4.38 -10.60 -3.32
C PHE A 44 3.54 -10.00 -4.44
N PRO A 45 2.44 -9.28 -4.16
CA PRO A 45 1.46 -8.84 -5.16
C PRO A 45 1.92 -7.61 -5.97
N LEU A 46 3.14 -7.69 -6.51
CA LEU A 46 3.65 -6.72 -7.47
C LEU A 46 2.98 -6.96 -8.83
N MET A 47 2.46 -5.90 -9.43
CA MET A 47 1.75 -6.00 -10.70
C MET A 47 2.63 -6.61 -11.80
N THR A 48 2.16 -7.72 -12.43
CA THR A 48 2.90 -8.42 -13.49
C THR A 48 2.41 -8.10 -14.91
N THR A 49 1.32 -7.35 -15.06
CA THR A 49 0.78 -6.94 -16.37
C THR A 49 1.37 -5.64 -16.89
N LYS A 50 2.06 -4.90 -16.05
CA LYS A 50 2.84 -3.70 -16.38
C LYS A 50 4.10 -3.63 -15.52
N HIS A 51 5.03 -2.76 -15.91
CA HIS A 51 6.18 -2.46 -15.06
C HIS A 51 5.74 -1.62 -13.84
N VAL A 52 6.08 -2.09 -12.65
CA VAL A 52 6.02 -1.35 -11.38
C VAL A 52 7.40 -1.46 -10.73
N GLY A 53 7.98 -0.35 -10.33
CA GLY A 53 9.36 -0.27 -9.84
C GLY A 53 9.51 -0.77 -8.40
N PRO A 54 10.19 -1.90 -8.14
CA PRO A 54 10.38 -2.42 -6.77
C PRO A 54 11.07 -1.42 -5.85
N LYS A 55 12.05 -0.67 -6.39
CA LYS A 55 12.78 0.34 -5.62
C LYS A 55 11.83 1.44 -5.10
N SER A 56 10.91 1.91 -5.93
CA SER A 56 9.95 2.95 -5.52
C SER A 56 9.03 2.44 -4.40
N ILE A 57 8.53 1.20 -4.53
CA ILE A 57 7.70 0.55 -3.50
C ILE A 57 8.42 0.51 -2.15
N ILE A 58 9.66 0.00 -2.13
CA ILE A 58 10.46 -0.09 -0.89
C ILE A 58 10.72 1.30 -0.32
N THR A 59 11.16 2.23 -1.16
CA THR A 59 11.50 3.60 -0.72
C THR A 59 10.27 4.31 -0.13
N GLU A 60 9.11 4.25 -0.79
CA GLU A 60 7.91 4.93 -0.33
C GLU A 60 7.34 4.30 0.93
N THR A 61 7.33 2.96 1.03
CA THR A 61 6.93 2.26 2.27
C THR A 61 7.83 2.66 3.45
N LEU A 62 9.14 2.74 3.26
CA LEU A 62 10.06 3.18 4.31
C LEU A 62 9.87 4.66 4.66
N TRP A 63 9.56 5.50 3.68
CA TRP A 63 9.22 6.88 3.95
C TRP A 63 7.97 7.02 4.83
N TYR A 64 6.93 6.20 4.65
CA TYR A 64 5.78 6.17 5.56
C TYR A 64 6.21 5.94 7.02
N LEU A 65 7.22 5.10 7.24
CA LEU A 65 7.69 4.76 8.57
C LEU A 65 8.60 5.83 9.22
N LYS A 66 9.07 6.82 8.47
CA LYS A 66 9.94 7.89 9.00
C LYS A 66 9.21 8.95 9.82
N GLY A 67 7.90 9.11 9.65
CA GLY A 67 7.11 10.09 10.40
C GLY A 67 7.42 11.56 10.06
N THR A 68 7.87 11.83 8.85
CA THR A 68 8.29 13.16 8.39
C THR A 68 7.23 13.83 7.51
N THR A 69 7.24 15.15 7.42
CA THR A 69 6.50 15.92 6.42
C THR A 69 7.32 16.17 5.14
N SER A 70 8.65 15.94 5.20
CA SER A 70 9.56 16.15 4.09
C SER A 70 9.58 14.99 3.10
N ILE A 71 9.72 15.30 1.80
CA ILE A 71 9.94 14.35 0.72
C ILE A 71 11.42 14.20 0.32
N GLU A 72 12.35 14.79 1.03
CA GLU A 72 13.78 14.75 0.69
C GLU A 72 14.28 13.32 0.54
N TYR A 73 13.95 12.43 1.50
CA TYR A 73 14.29 11.01 1.44
C TYR A 73 13.80 10.33 0.13
N LEU A 74 12.61 10.67 -0.33
CA LEU A 74 12.06 10.14 -1.59
C LEU A 74 12.88 10.62 -2.80
N GLU A 75 13.16 11.92 -2.88
CA GLU A 75 13.91 12.52 -3.99
C GLU A 75 15.37 12.06 -4.04
N GLU A 76 16.04 11.93 -2.91
CA GLU A 76 17.40 11.36 -2.80
C GLU A 76 17.44 9.93 -3.36
N ASN A 77 16.36 9.17 -3.15
CA ASN A 77 16.20 7.83 -3.68
C ASN A 77 15.59 7.75 -5.09
N LYS A 78 15.41 8.90 -5.78
CA LYS A 78 14.87 9.00 -7.14
C LYS A 78 13.38 8.61 -7.27
N VAL A 79 12.60 8.87 -6.23
CA VAL A 79 11.15 8.73 -6.20
C VAL A 79 10.53 10.14 -6.18
N PHE A 80 9.87 10.53 -7.27
CA PHE A 80 9.41 11.91 -7.50
C PHE A 80 7.89 12.07 -7.54
N VAL A 81 7.13 11.01 -7.26
CA VAL A 81 5.67 11.02 -7.34
C VAL A 81 5.03 12.08 -6.42
N TRP A 82 5.68 12.36 -5.30
CA TRP A 82 5.23 13.34 -4.30
C TRP A 82 5.69 14.78 -4.57
N SER A 83 6.66 14.99 -5.48
CA SER A 83 7.27 16.33 -5.71
C SER A 83 6.25 17.38 -6.17
N LYS A 84 5.19 16.98 -6.89
CA LYS A 84 4.15 17.92 -7.32
C LYS A 84 3.23 18.40 -6.18
N PHE A 85 3.23 17.71 -5.04
CA PHE A 85 2.42 18.05 -3.86
C PHE A 85 3.22 18.83 -2.81
N ALA A 86 4.56 18.87 -2.95
CA ALA A 86 5.43 19.53 -2.01
C ALA A 86 5.54 21.03 -2.29
N ASP A 87 5.75 21.79 -1.23
CA ASP A 87 6.11 23.19 -1.30
C ASP A 87 7.58 23.39 -1.69
N LYS A 88 8.04 24.66 -1.73
CA LYS A 88 9.44 25.02 -2.03
C LYS A 88 10.47 24.46 -1.03
N ASN A 89 10.03 24.05 0.16
CA ASN A 89 10.88 23.47 1.20
C ASN A 89 10.80 21.93 1.18
N LYS A 90 10.20 21.33 0.14
CA LYS A 90 9.96 19.90 0.00
C LYS A 90 9.05 19.33 1.08
N ASP A 91 8.18 20.16 1.64
CA ASP A 91 7.22 19.80 2.68
C ASP A 91 5.84 19.53 2.07
N ILE A 92 5.18 18.44 2.46
CA ILE A 92 3.82 18.08 2.05
C ILE A 92 2.82 18.14 3.21
N GLY A 93 3.24 18.66 4.34
CA GLY A 93 2.42 18.76 5.55
C GLY A 93 2.19 17.43 6.26
N LYS A 94 1.25 17.42 7.17
CA LYS A 94 0.97 16.30 8.08
C LYS A 94 0.19 15.15 7.41
N THR A 95 0.54 14.77 6.19
CA THR A 95 -0.12 13.69 5.47
C THR A 95 0.46 12.31 5.85
N TYR A 96 0.40 11.30 5.00
CA TYR A 96 0.71 9.89 5.23
C TYR A 96 1.82 9.61 6.25
N SER A 97 3.09 9.91 5.94
CA SER A 97 4.24 9.56 6.78
C SER A 97 4.11 10.13 8.19
N TYR A 98 3.68 11.40 8.31
CA TYR A 98 3.47 12.03 9.60
C TYR A 98 2.38 11.31 10.40
N GLN A 99 1.21 11.02 9.78
CA GLN A 99 0.08 10.37 10.48
C GLN A 99 0.40 8.94 10.93
N PHE A 100 1.21 8.20 10.20
CA PHE A 100 1.66 6.88 10.64
C PHE A 100 2.34 6.91 12.01
N ARG A 101 3.12 7.96 12.28
CA ARG A 101 4.02 8.01 13.44
C ARG A 101 3.61 9.06 14.49
N ASN A 102 2.68 9.95 14.17
CA ASN A 102 2.30 11.03 15.08
C ASN A 102 0.81 11.42 14.93
N PHE A 103 -0.07 10.50 15.25
CA PHE A 103 -1.51 10.79 15.29
C PHE A 103 -1.87 11.36 16.67
N TYR A 104 -1.98 12.69 16.81
CA TYR A 104 -2.14 13.36 18.10
C TYR A 104 -1.10 12.94 19.16
N GLY A 105 0.15 12.81 18.78
CA GLY A 105 1.24 12.39 19.65
C GLY A 105 1.37 10.89 19.85
N VAL A 106 0.55 10.08 19.21
CA VAL A 106 0.62 8.62 19.25
C VAL A 106 1.39 8.09 18.04
N ASP A 107 2.45 7.33 18.28
CA ASP A 107 3.11 6.51 17.27
C ASP A 107 2.25 5.27 16.97
N GLN A 108 1.44 5.36 15.92
CA GLN A 108 0.48 4.31 15.59
C GLN A 108 1.15 3.01 15.12
N VAL A 109 2.35 3.09 14.55
CA VAL A 109 3.10 1.90 14.10
C VAL A 109 3.59 1.11 15.31
N LYS A 110 4.23 1.78 16.28
CA LYS A 110 4.70 1.13 17.52
C LYS A 110 3.53 0.61 18.37
N ASP A 111 2.44 1.38 18.49
CA ASP A 111 1.23 0.91 19.20
C ASP A 111 0.63 -0.32 18.53
N THR A 112 0.59 -0.36 17.19
CA THR A 112 0.10 -1.52 16.43
C THR A 112 0.96 -2.75 16.70
N ILE A 113 2.28 -2.65 16.59
CA ILE A 113 3.21 -3.77 16.87
C ILE A 113 3.02 -4.26 18.31
N TYR A 114 2.98 -3.35 19.28
CA TYR A 114 2.74 -3.69 20.69
C TYR A 114 1.42 -4.44 20.89
N ARG A 115 0.31 -3.98 20.28
CA ARG A 115 -1.00 -4.64 20.39
C ARG A 115 -1.03 -6.03 19.82
N LEU A 116 -0.25 -6.27 18.78
CA LEU A 116 -0.20 -7.56 18.08
C LEU A 116 0.74 -8.57 18.77
N THR A 117 1.52 -8.15 19.78
CA THR A 117 2.51 -9.01 20.49
C THR A 117 2.25 -9.17 21.98
N LYS A 118 1.66 -8.17 22.64
CA LYS A 118 1.57 -8.10 24.10
C LYS A 118 0.90 -9.28 24.82
N ASP A 119 0.04 -10.03 24.13
CA ASP A 119 -0.73 -11.16 24.67
C ASP A 119 -0.54 -12.43 23.84
N ASP A 120 0.62 -12.60 23.19
CA ASP A 120 0.92 -13.77 22.34
C ASP A 120 0.88 -15.09 23.12
N ASP A 121 1.31 -15.09 24.37
CA ASP A 121 1.23 -16.25 25.29
C ASP A 121 -0.20 -16.72 25.52
N LYS A 122 -1.19 -15.85 25.38
CA LYS A 122 -2.62 -16.14 25.50
C LYS A 122 -3.30 -16.39 24.16
N GLN A 123 -2.57 -16.27 23.04
CA GLN A 123 -3.12 -16.27 21.68
C GLN A 123 -4.30 -15.29 21.52
N TYR A 124 -4.18 -14.11 22.11
CA TYR A 124 -5.23 -13.11 22.14
C TYR A 124 -5.12 -12.15 20.95
N THR A 125 -6.23 -11.99 20.21
CA THR A 125 -6.34 -11.02 19.10
C THR A 125 -6.85 -9.68 19.60
N ASP A 126 -5.98 -8.66 19.58
CA ASP A 126 -6.41 -7.27 19.85
C ASP A 126 -6.97 -6.62 18.57
N ARG A 127 -8.29 -6.50 18.50
CA ARG A 127 -9.01 -5.89 17.36
C ARG A 127 -8.84 -4.37 17.25
N ARG A 128 -8.01 -3.75 18.11
CA ARG A 128 -7.70 -2.31 18.14
C ARG A 128 -6.36 -1.98 17.50
N ALA A 129 -5.70 -2.93 16.84
CA ALA A 129 -4.50 -2.70 16.04
C ALA A 129 -4.89 -1.96 14.74
N ILE A 130 -5.09 -0.65 14.86
CA ILE A 130 -5.61 0.23 13.81
C ILE A 130 -4.66 1.42 13.64
N ILE A 131 -4.38 1.76 12.39
CA ILE A 131 -3.69 2.98 11.97
C ILE A 131 -4.67 3.85 11.19
N ASN A 132 -4.93 5.06 11.67
CA ASN A 132 -5.74 6.07 10.99
C ASN A 132 -4.84 7.10 10.31
N LEU A 133 -5.04 7.31 9.01
CA LEU A 133 -4.31 8.32 8.26
C LEU A 133 -5.15 9.56 7.96
N TYR A 134 -6.47 9.41 7.95
CA TYR A 134 -7.41 10.50 7.65
C TYR A 134 -7.77 11.26 8.92
N ASN A 135 -6.89 12.19 9.33
CA ASN A 135 -7.07 13.04 10.50
C ASN A 135 -7.85 14.28 10.13
N VAL A 136 -9.16 14.29 10.45
CA VAL A 136 -10.08 15.40 10.12
C VAL A 136 -9.63 16.73 10.74
N GLY A 137 -9.02 16.70 11.93
CA GLY A 137 -8.54 17.90 12.63
C GLY A 137 -7.33 18.59 11.98
N GLU A 138 -6.59 17.86 11.14
CA GLU A 138 -5.35 18.34 10.52
C GLU A 138 -5.41 18.40 8.97
N LEU A 139 -6.60 18.23 8.36
CA LEU A 139 -6.73 18.24 6.88
C LEU A 139 -6.20 19.52 6.22
N ASN A 140 -6.34 20.66 6.91
CA ASN A 140 -5.85 21.95 6.40
C ASN A 140 -4.32 22.08 6.46
N GLU A 141 -3.64 21.17 7.15
CA GLU A 141 -2.18 21.10 7.25
C GLU A 141 -1.59 20.04 6.29
N MET A 142 -2.39 19.50 5.39
CA MET A 142 -2.01 18.48 4.40
C MET A 142 -2.06 19.06 3.00
N SER A 143 -1.02 18.88 2.20
CA SER A 143 -1.04 19.24 0.78
C SER A 143 -2.03 18.35 0.00
N ILE A 144 -2.19 17.11 0.44
CA ILE A 144 -3.17 16.16 -0.06
C ILE A 144 -3.72 15.29 1.08
N PRO A 145 -5.05 15.27 1.29
CA PRO A 145 -5.68 14.36 2.23
C PRO A 145 -5.46 12.89 1.83
N PRO A 146 -5.06 12.00 2.75
CA PRO A 146 -4.79 10.61 2.44
C PRO A 146 -5.94 9.90 1.72
N CYS A 147 -5.63 9.18 0.64
CA CYS A 147 -6.58 8.32 -0.07
C CYS A 147 -6.83 7.02 0.71
N ILE A 148 -5.77 6.42 1.27
CA ILE A 148 -5.88 5.37 2.27
C ILE A 148 -6.21 6.04 3.60
N GLY A 149 -7.37 5.70 4.17
CA GLY A 149 -7.86 6.35 5.39
C GLY A 149 -7.59 5.53 6.65
N LEU A 150 -7.68 4.21 6.56
CA LEU A 150 -7.57 3.31 7.71
C LEU A 150 -6.93 1.99 7.31
N LEU A 151 -6.04 1.51 8.17
CA LEU A 151 -5.47 0.17 8.12
C LEU A 151 -5.81 -0.54 9.42
N GLN A 152 -6.27 -1.79 9.34
CA GLN A 152 -6.47 -2.64 10.50
C GLN A 152 -5.72 -3.94 10.34
N PHE A 153 -5.04 -4.36 11.41
CA PHE A 153 -4.27 -5.59 11.46
C PHE A 153 -4.88 -6.56 12.47
N ASN A 154 -4.92 -7.85 12.10
CA ASN A 154 -5.43 -8.90 12.96
C ASN A 154 -4.46 -10.07 12.95
N VAL A 155 -4.06 -10.53 14.14
CA VAL A 155 -3.33 -11.79 14.29
C VAL A 155 -4.29 -12.89 14.71
N TYR A 156 -4.01 -14.12 14.26
CA TYR A 156 -4.69 -15.33 14.67
C TYR A 156 -3.74 -16.51 14.55
N TRP A 157 -4.10 -17.61 15.20
CA TRP A 157 -3.31 -18.85 15.19
C TRP A 157 -4.13 -19.96 14.54
N ASP A 158 -3.48 -20.80 13.74
CA ASP A 158 -4.09 -22.02 13.23
C ASP A 158 -4.06 -23.15 14.29
N GLN A 159 -4.53 -24.33 13.88
CA GLN A 159 -4.59 -25.50 14.78
C GLN A 159 -3.21 -26.02 15.20
N ASP A 160 -2.18 -25.71 14.42
CA ASP A 160 -0.78 -26.08 14.68
C ASP A 160 -0.05 -25.03 15.52
N GLY A 161 -0.74 -23.96 15.90
CA GLY A 161 -0.18 -22.84 16.67
C GLY A 161 0.64 -21.84 15.83
N GLN A 162 0.58 -21.94 14.49
CA GLN A 162 1.24 -20.97 13.62
C GLN A 162 0.49 -19.65 13.64
N LYS A 163 1.20 -18.56 13.93
CA LYS A 163 0.66 -17.21 13.95
C LYS A 163 0.63 -16.59 12.55
N TYR A 164 -0.50 -16.03 12.17
CA TYR A 164 -0.74 -15.34 10.91
C TYR A 164 -1.16 -13.89 11.14
N LEU A 165 -0.87 -13.02 10.18
CA LEU A 165 -1.28 -11.62 10.15
C LEU A 165 -2.10 -11.34 8.90
N ASP A 166 -3.32 -10.83 9.09
CA ASP A 166 -4.15 -10.25 8.05
C ASP A 166 -4.17 -8.72 8.14
N ALA A 167 -4.22 -8.05 7.00
CA ALA A 167 -4.39 -6.61 6.91
C ALA A 167 -5.65 -6.25 6.10
N THR A 168 -6.42 -5.30 6.62
CA THR A 168 -7.59 -4.72 5.98
C THR A 168 -7.35 -3.23 5.78
N ILE A 169 -7.52 -2.76 4.54
CA ILE A 169 -7.25 -1.38 4.13
C ILE A 169 -8.55 -0.75 3.62
N TYR A 170 -8.94 0.38 4.21
CA TYR A 170 -10.01 1.21 3.66
C TYR A 170 -9.40 2.36 2.86
N GLN A 171 -9.77 2.44 1.59
CA GLN A 171 -9.32 3.48 0.66
C GLN A 171 -10.53 4.25 0.12
N ARG A 172 -10.60 5.56 0.45
CA ARG A 172 -11.73 6.42 0.06
C ARG A 172 -11.76 6.76 -1.41
N SER A 173 -10.58 6.81 -2.06
CA SER A 173 -10.40 7.21 -3.45
C SER A 173 -9.21 6.47 -4.04
N ALA A 174 -9.38 5.83 -5.19
CA ALA A 174 -8.36 4.97 -5.76
C ALA A 174 -8.26 5.15 -7.28
N ASP A 175 -7.14 5.75 -7.76
CA ASP A 175 -6.78 5.72 -9.17
C ASP A 175 -6.35 4.30 -9.54
N PHE A 176 -7.23 3.61 -10.27
CA PHE A 176 -7.02 2.22 -10.67
C PHE A 176 -5.74 2.02 -11.48
N CYS A 177 -5.41 2.97 -12.35
CA CYS A 177 -4.33 2.80 -13.31
C CYS A 177 -2.96 3.11 -12.72
N LEU A 178 -2.84 4.14 -11.91
CA LEU A 178 -1.55 4.62 -11.39
C LEU A 178 -1.37 4.25 -9.92
N GLY A 179 -2.25 4.69 -9.02
CA GLY A 179 -2.11 4.52 -7.57
C GLY A 179 -2.27 3.07 -7.13
N VAL A 180 -3.38 2.42 -7.48
CA VAL A 180 -3.74 1.08 -6.97
C VAL A 180 -2.62 0.03 -7.11
N PRO A 181 -1.87 -0.09 -8.23
CA PRO A 181 -0.75 -1.03 -8.32
C PRO A 181 0.38 -0.77 -7.32
N TYR A 182 0.64 0.48 -6.98
CA TYR A 182 1.63 0.87 -5.95
C TYR A 182 1.06 0.64 -4.56
N ASP A 183 -0.15 1.12 -4.27
CA ASP A 183 -0.84 0.94 -2.99
C ASP A 183 -0.87 -0.54 -2.56
N ILE A 184 -1.20 -1.45 -3.49
CA ILE A 184 -1.24 -2.89 -3.22
C ILE A 184 0.14 -3.40 -2.79
N ALA A 185 1.20 -3.06 -3.51
CA ALA A 185 2.54 -3.56 -3.24
C ALA A 185 3.13 -2.91 -1.97
N GLU A 186 2.89 -1.62 -1.73
CA GLU A 186 3.33 -0.89 -0.53
C GLU A 186 2.64 -1.41 0.73
N MET A 187 1.33 -1.61 0.68
CA MET A 187 0.61 -2.16 1.83
C MET A 187 0.93 -3.64 2.07
N ALA A 188 1.28 -4.41 1.03
CA ALA A 188 1.80 -5.77 1.19
C ALA A 188 3.17 -5.77 1.86
N LEU A 189 4.07 -4.84 1.48
CA LEU A 189 5.37 -4.68 2.13
C LEU A 189 5.22 -4.23 3.59
N LEU A 190 4.37 -3.23 3.86
CA LEU A 190 4.09 -2.78 5.22
C LEU A 190 3.51 -3.91 6.09
N THR A 191 2.56 -4.69 5.55
CA THR A 191 2.01 -5.87 6.23
C THR A 191 3.09 -6.88 6.56
N SER A 192 4.03 -7.12 5.63
CA SER A 192 5.14 -8.06 5.82
C SER A 192 6.16 -7.54 6.84
N ILE A 193 6.40 -6.23 6.89
CA ILE A 193 7.24 -5.58 7.92
C ILE A 193 6.62 -5.77 9.32
N ILE A 194 5.33 -5.48 9.47
CA ILE A 194 4.61 -5.66 10.74
C ILE A 194 4.60 -7.14 11.13
N ALA A 195 4.38 -8.06 10.18
CA ALA A 195 4.45 -9.49 10.41
C ALA A 195 5.84 -9.92 10.93
N GLY A 196 6.91 -9.37 10.37
CA GLY A 196 8.29 -9.61 10.81
C GLY A 196 8.54 -9.18 12.26
N TYR A 197 8.05 -8.01 12.67
CA TYR A 197 8.14 -7.55 14.06
C TYR A 197 7.30 -8.37 15.04
N THR A 198 6.24 -9.01 14.56
CA THR A 198 5.25 -9.71 15.41
C THR A 198 5.34 -11.22 15.35
N ASP A 199 6.38 -11.80 14.74
CA ASP A 199 6.57 -13.24 14.55
C ASP A 199 5.38 -13.93 13.85
N ALA A 200 4.70 -13.21 12.98
CA ALA A 200 3.57 -13.72 12.23
C ALA A 200 3.93 -13.98 10.77
N ILE A 201 3.21 -14.89 10.11
CA ILE A 201 3.24 -15.05 8.66
C ILE A 201 2.23 -14.08 8.06
N PRO A 202 2.62 -13.15 7.17
CA PRO A 202 1.67 -12.30 6.47
C PRO A 202 0.80 -13.16 5.54
N LYS A 203 -0.55 -13.02 5.63
CA LYS A 203 -1.44 -13.92 4.90
C LYS A 203 -2.42 -13.18 3.99
N ASN A 204 -3.40 -12.50 4.52
CA ASN A 204 -4.38 -11.83 3.69
C ASN A 204 -4.19 -10.30 3.72
N LEU A 205 -4.18 -9.69 2.54
CA LEU A 205 -4.26 -8.26 2.36
C LEU A 205 -5.55 -7.94 1.61
N THR A 206 -6.48 -7.23 2.25
CA THR A 206 -7.78 -6.90 1.66
C THR A 206 -7.98 -5.40 1.62
N PHE A 207 -8.29 -4.88 0.43
CA PHE A 207 -8.68 -3.48 0.22
C PHE A 207 -10.19 -3.36 0.07
N PHE A 208 -10.76 -2.38 0.74
CA PHE A 208 -12.10 -1.87 0.52
C PHE A 208 -12.02 -0.49 -0.12
N TYR A 209 -12.41 -0.39 -1.37
CA TYR A 209 -12.42 0.86 -2.14
C TYR A 209 -13.81 1.48 -2.09
N SER A 210 -13.94 2.66 -1.49
CA SER A 210 -15.20 3.41 -1.50
C SER A 210 -15.50 3.94 -2.90
N ASN A 211 -14.50 4.57 -3.55
CA ASN A 211 -14.55 4.99 -4.95
C ASN A 211 -13.25 4.53 -5.64
N ILE A 212 -13.36 3.62 -6.61
CA ILE A 212 -12.25 3.23 -7.47
C ILE A 212 -12.57 3.64 -8.90
N HIS A 213 -11.64 4.34 -9.55
CA HIS A 213 -11.90 4.99 -10.82
C HIS A 213 -10.75 4.90 -11.81
N ILE A 214 -11.10 5.07 -13.08
CA ILE A 214 -10.19 5.19 -14.23
C ILE A 214 -10.41 6.59 -14.81
N TYR A 215 -9.37 7.42 -14.88
CA TYR A 215 -9.45 8.68 -15.59
C TYR A 215 -9.65 8.45 -17.10
N GLU A 216 -10.44 9.31 -17.74
CA GLU A 216 -10.79 9.14 -19.16
C GLU A 216 -9.54 9.06 -20.06
N CYS A 217 -8.49 9.87 -19.77
CA CYS A 217 -7.22 9.84 -20.47
C CYS A 217 -6.43 8.52 -20.32
N HIS A 218 -6.74 7.70 -19.30
CA HIS A 218 -6.09 6.41 -19.04
C HIS A 218 -6.75 5.22 -19.74
N ILE A 219 -7.98 5.37 -20.26
CA ILE A 219 -8.82 4.27 -20.75
C ILE A 219 -8.11 3.45 -21.83
N GLU A 220 -7.58 4.10 -22.86
CA GLU A 220 -6.96 3.37 -23.98
C GLU A 220 -5.67 2.67 -23.56
N THR A 221 -4.85 3.33 -22.74
CA THR A 221 -3.64 2.72 -22.19
C THR A 221 -3.96 1.51 -21.31
N LEU A 222 -5.02 1.59 -20.49
CA LEU A 222 -5.46 0.47 -19.67
C LEU A 222 -5.98 -0.71 -20.52
N LYS A 223 -6.76 -0.45 -21.56
CA LYS A 223 -7.21 -1.51 -22.48
C LYS A 223 -6.03 -2.31 -23.05
N GLU A 224 -4.93 -1.63 -23.38
CA GLU A 224 -3.71 -2.30 -23.85
C GLU A 224 -3.04 -3.11 -22.71
N GLN A 225 -2.94 -2.56 -21.50
CA GLN A 225 -2.40 -3.28 -20.34
C GLN A 225 -3.18 -4.56 -20.03
N LEU A 226 -4.51 -4.50 -20.09
CA LEU A 226 -5.39 -5.64 -19.74
C LEU A 226 -5.28 -6.81 -20.74
N LYS A 227 -4.69 -6.62 -21.93
CA LYS A 227 -4.37 -7.72 -22.87
C LYS A 227 -3.20 -8.60 -22.39
N ASN A 228 -2.39 -8.11 -21.46
CA ASN A 228 -1.24 -8.85 -20.96
C ASN A 228 -1.67 -9.97 -20.02
N LYS A 229 -1.13 -11.16 -20.22
CA LYS A 229 -1.35 -12.29 -19.31
C LYS A 229 -0.59 -12.04 -18.01
N PRO A 230 -1.23 -12.26 -16.85
CA PRO A 230 -0.52 -12.30 -15.57
C PRO A 230 0.57 -13.38 -15.58
N LEU A 231 1.67 -13.10 -14.87
CA LEU A 231 2.73 -14.06 -14.61
C LEU A 231 2.73 -14.46 -13.14
N GLU A 232 3.61 -15.39 -12.79
CA GLU A 232 3.88 -15.71 -11.39
C GLU A 232 4.31 -14.46 -10.62
N LEU A 233 3.87 -14.38 -9.37
CA LEU A 233 4.24 -13.31 -8.48
C LEU A 233 5.73 -13.44 -8.10
N PRO A 234 6.44 -12.31 -7.97
CA PRO A 234 7.75 -12.31 -7.34
C PRO A 234 7.62 -12.70 -5.86
N LYS A 235 8.77 -13.02 -5.25
CA LYS A 235 8.87 -13.30 -3.81
C LYS A 235 9.51 -12.13 -3.10
N LEU A 236 9.01 -11.79 -1.93
CA LEU A 236 9.64 -10.85 -1.02
C LEU A 236 10.47 -11.63 -0.01
N GLU A 237 11.74 -11.27 0.14
CA GLU A 237 12.62 -11.71 1.20
C GLU A 237 12.96 -10.53 2.10
N ILE A 238 12.92 -10.75 3.42
CA ILE A 238 13.21 -9.76 4.45
C ILE A 238 14.26 -10.35 5.39
N ASP A 239 15.30 -9.59 5.69
CA ASP A 239 16.26 -9.92 6.76
C ASP A 239 15.59 -9.72 8.13
N ILE A 240 14.84 -10.72 8.58
CA ILE A 240 14.04 -10.65 9.82
C ILE A 240 14.92 -10.41 11.08
N PRO A 241 16.08 -11.09 11.27
CA PRO A 241 16.94 -10.79 12.41
C PRO A 241 17.37 -9.34 12.49
N ARG A 242 17.79 -8.78 11.36
CA ARG A 242 18.19 -7.37 11.27
C ARG A 242 17.01 -6.42 11.40
N LEU A 243 15.85 -6.72 10.77
CA LEU A 243 14.62 -5.95 10.92
C LEU A 243 14.25 -5.77 12.39
N LYS A 244 14.26 -6.86 13.17
CA LYS A 244 13.95 -6.83 14.61
C LYS A 244 14.95 -6.09 15.47
N SER A 245 16.18 -5.88 14.99
CA SER A 245 17.21 -5.12 15.70
C SER A 245 17.12 -3.61 15.50
N LEU A 246 16.23 -3.14 14.62
CA LEU A 246 16.05 -1.74 14.25
C LEU A 246 14.67 -1.24 14.65
N GLU A 247 14.57 0.06 14.90
CA GLU A 247 13.27 0.72 15.02
C GLU A 247 12.64 0.92 13.63
N PRO A 248 11.30 0.98 13.51
CA PRO A 248 10.64 1.13 12.20
C PRO A 248 11.13 2.32 11.36
N GLU A 249 11.48 3.45 11.99
CA GLU A 249 12.04 4.63 11.34
C GLU A 249 13.45 4.46 10.78
N ASP A 250 14.22 3.49 11.30
CA ASP A 250 15.62 3.23 10.95
C ASP A 250 15.79 2.14 9.88
N LEU A 251 14.69 1.55 9.41
CA LEU A 251 14.75 0.53 8.36
C LEU A 251 15.35 1.09 7.07
N THR A 252 16.16 0.26 6.41
CA THR A 252 16.90 0.61 5.18
C THR A 252 16.53 -0.32 4.02
N PRO A 253 16.61 0.14 2.75
CA PRO A 253 16.16 -0.63 1.59
C PRO A 253 16.86 -1.98 1.40
N ASP A 254 18.09 -2.14 1.86
CA ASP A 254 18.88 -3.36 1.73
C ASP A 254 18.39 -4.53 2.61
N LEU A 255 17.45 -4.28 3.52
CA LEU A 255 16.72 -5.32 4.26
C LEU A 255 15.74 -6.12 3.40
N PHE A 256 15.38 -5.59 2.23
CA PHE A 256 14.28 -6.10 1.40
C PHE A 256 14.77 -6.49 0.02
N THR A 257 14.48 -7.73 -0.39
CA THR A 257 14.79 -8.21 -1.76
C THR A 257 13.52 -8.75 -2.40
N ILE A 258 13.17 -8.23 -3.58
CA ILE A 258 12.05 -8.74 -4.38
C ILE A 258 12.62 -9.55 -5.54
N ILE A 259 12.49 -10.89 -5.44
CA ILE A 259 13.06 -11.86 -6.38
C ILE A 259 12.02 -12.27 -7.42
N GLY A 260 12.46 -12.43 -8.68
CA GLY A 260 11.59 -12.87 -9.78
C GLY A 260 10.82 -11.73 -10.46
N VAL A 261 11.24 -10.48 -10.21
CA VAL A 261 10.66 -9.33 -10.92
C VAL A 261 10.95 -9.42 -12.42
N GLN A 262 9.90 -9.34 -13.21
CA GLN A 262 9.99 -9.39 -14.67
C GLN A 262 10.50 -8.06 -15.22
N LYS A 263 11.78 -8.03 -15.66
CA LYS A 263 12.45 -6.80 -16.13
C LYS A 263 11.91 -6.29 -17.47
N ASP A 264 11.38 -7.19 -18.31
CA ASP A 264 10.96 -6.88 -19.68
C ASP A 264 9.48 -6.45 -19.78
N ARG A 265 8.82 -6.16 -18.67
CA ARG A 265 7.45 -5.69 -18.70
C ARG A 265 7.35 -4.29 -19.30
N LYS A 266 6.39 -4.14 -20.21
CA LYS A 266 6.11 -2.88 -20.87
C LYS A 266 5.78 -1.81 -19.81
N LYS A 267 6.43 -0.65 -19.94
CA LYS A 267 6.07 0.55 -19.20
C LYS A 267 4.88 1.18 -19.93
N TYR A 268 3.79 1.33 -19.20
CA TYR A 268 2.64 2.10 -19.65
C TYR A 268 2.70 3.46 -18.97
N TYR A 269 2.54 4.51 -19.76
CA TYR A 269 2.47 5.86 -19.22
C TYR A 269 1.02 6.17 -18.84
N PHE A 270 0.82 6.44 -17.56
CA PHE A 270 -0.41 7.00 -17.01
C PHE A 270 -0.07 8.36 -16.43
N GLU A 271 -0.78 9.39 -16.87
CA GLU A 271 -0.53 10.75 -16.38
C GLU A 271 -0.89 10.87 -14.91
N LEU A 272 -0.02 11.50 -14.13
CA LEU A 272 -0.29 11.83 -12.73
C LEU A 272 -1.11 13.13 -12.67
N LEU A 273 -2.41 13.02 -12.36
CA LEU A 273 -3.39 14.11 -12.35
C LEU A 273 -3.54 14.78 -10.98
#